data_8ac77a4a8806aefb5d85067e3b1b8382
#
_entry.id   8ac77a4a8806aefb5d85067e3b1b8382
#
_cell.length_a   1.000
_cell.length_b   1.000
_cell.length_c   1.000
_cell.angle_alpha   90.00
_cell.angle_beta   90.00
_cell.angle_gamma   90.00
#
_symmetry.space_group_name_H-M   'P 1'
#
loop_
_entity.id
_entity.type
_entity.pdbx_description
1 polymer ?
#
loop_
_entity_poly.entity_id
_entity_poly.type
_entity_poly.pdbx_seq_one_letter_code
_entity_poly.pdbx_strand_id
1 'polypeptide(L)'
;MILNTEQIKSVTTGATKVEFKNGRYCFSRFSDAEAKIINHPYVSSPAGIQLKFRTDGHILKLKVYTEKSIEIRSYFSFDIFVDNVLAGTIQNLSDEECIGDYANTNYPLGSFSKEFELKDGDKDINILLPHSLTAYIEEIEIVDSTYIIPIKKEKTILFYGDSITQGFDSLHPSKTYASRLAKALDADIINKAVGGTVFTPELAALPCETKPNYIVVAYGTNDWNSVDLETFKKNAKGFLEGIEKNYSGTPTFVITPLWRPDWREIKKCGEFLNIENSINEIFGNRENITVIPGFELIPHDKSIFGDLILHPNEKGFEHYANNLIKYCLK
;
A
#
# COMPACT_ATOMS: atom_id res chain seq x y z
N MET A 1 -9.37 27.67 -7.91
CA MET A 1 -10.43 26.66 -8.24
C MET A 1 -10.48 25.64 -7.10
N ILE A 2 -11.64 25.43 -6.48
CA ILE A 2 -11.86 24.33 -5.53
C ILE A 2 -12.36 23.13 -6.34
N LEU A 3 -11.74 21.97 -6.15
CA LEU A 3 -12.11 20.75 -6.87
C LEU A 3 -13.47 20.23 -6.35
N ASN A 4 -14.39 20.01 -7.27
CA ASN A 4 -15.68 19.41 -6.97
C ASN A 4 -15.62 17.86 -6.95
N THR A 5 -16.72 17.21 -6.55
CA THR A 5 -16.79 15.76 -6.38
C THR A 5 -16.41 14.98 -7.65
N GLU A 6 -16.85 15.44 -8.83
CA GLU A 6 -16.54 14.75 -10.09
C GLU A 6 -15.05 14.90 -10.46
N GLN A 7 -14.47 16.06 -10.19
CA GLN A 7 -13.03 16.28 -10.38
C GLN A 7 -12.22 15.40 -9.41
N ILE A 8 -12.58 15.36 -8.11
CA ILE A 8 -11.90 14.48 -7.14
C ILE A 8 -11.96 13.01 -7.58
N LYS A 9 -13.15 12.53 -7.99
CA LYS A 9 -13.28 11.15 -8.54
C LYS A 9 -12.39 10.92 -9.76
N SER A 10 -12.37 11.87 -10.69
CA SER A 10 -11.63 11.72 -11.96
C SER A 10 -10.13 11.65 -11.76
N VAL A 11 -9.57 12.40 -10.80
CA VAL A 11 -8.14 12.45 -10.49
C VAL A 11 -7.68 11.37 -9.53
N THR A 12 -8.62 10.63 -8.89
CA THR A 12 -8.30 9.55 -7.93
C THR A 12 -7.93 8.27 -8.65
N THR A 13 -6.85 7.61 -8.21
CA THR A 13 -6.42 6.27 -8.62
C THR A 13 -6.31 5.36 -7.41
N GLY A 14 -6.50 4.05 -7.58
CA GLY A 14 -6.38 3.04 -6.52
C GLY A 14 -7.61 2.89 -5.62
N ALA A 15 -8.63 3.74 -5.76
CA ALA A 15 -9.89 3.63 -5.03
C ALA A 15 -10.93 2.86 -5.83
N THR A 16 -11.65 1.96 -5.16
CA THR A 16 -12.87 1.33 -5.69
C THR A 16 -14.06 2.29 -5.61
N LYS A 17 -14.07 3.17 -4.59
CA LYS A 17 -15.16 4.10 -4.37
C LYS A 17 -14.65 5.42 -3.78
N VAL A 18 -15.19 6.53 -4.27
CA VAL A 18 -14.98 7.88 -3.72
C VAL A 18 -16.33 8.51 -3.42
N GLU A 19 -16.56 8.89 -2.18
CA GLU A 19 -17.82 9.49 -1.71
C GLU A 19 -17.56 10.78 -0.95
N PHE A 20 -18.46 11.75 -1.09
CA PHE A 20 -18.47 12.96 -0.27
C PHE A 20 -19.50 12.80 0.83
N LYS A 21 -19.07 12.73 2.09
CA LYS A 21 -19.92 12.55 3.26
C LYS A 21 -19.44 13.43 4.41
N ASN A 22 -20.35 14.08 5.11
CA ASN A 22 -20.06 14.90 6.30
C ASN A 22 -18.97 15.97 6.04
N GLY A 23 -18.97 16.58 4.85
CA GLY A 23 -17.99 17.60 4.48
C GLY A 23 -16.60 17.06 4.08
N ARG A 24 -16.45 15.75 3.84
CA ARG A 24 -15.17 15.09 3.55
C ARG A 24 -15.28 14.10 2.40
N TYR A 25 -14.21 13.96 1.63
CA TYR A 25 -14.04 12.90 0.64
C TYR A 25 -13.48 11.67 1.32
N CYS A 26 -14.25 10.58 1.24
CA CYS A 26 -13.93 9.25 1.75
C CYS A 26 -13.46 8.38 0.59
N PHE A 27 -12.39 7.62 0.80
CA PHE A 27 -11.77 6.78 -0.24
C PHE A 27 -11.77 5.32 0.21
N SER A 28 -12.45 4.45 -0.52
CA SER A 28 -12.48 3.02 -0.21
C SER A 28 -11.61 2.24 -1.20
N ARG A 29 -10.71 1.39 -0.68
CA ARG A 29 -9.89 0.46 -1.47
C ARG A 29 -10.65 -0.81 -1.85
N PHE A 30 -11.70 -1.11 -1.12
CA PHE A 30 -12.45 -2.35 -1.16
C PHE A 30 -13.90 -2.12 -1.56
N SER A 31 -14.49 -3.08 -2.28
CA SER A 31 -15.93 -3.22 -2.38
C SER A 31 -16.53 -3.64 -1.04
N ASP A 32 -17.84 -3.50 -0.88
CA ASP A 32 -18.54 -3.93 0.35
C ASP A 32 -18.37 -5.44 0.60
N ALA A 33 -18.30 -6.25 -0.46
CA ALA A 33 -18.07 -7.68 -0.37
C ALA A 33 -16.66 -8.01 0.14
N GLU A 34 -15.63 -7.37 -0.42
CA GLU A 34 -14.25 -7.54 0.03
C GLU A 34 -14.07 -7.07 1.48
N ALA A 35 -14.62 -5.90 1.84
CA ALA A 35 -14.55 -5.35 3.19
C ALA A 35 -15.19 -6.30 4.22
N LYS A 36 -16.31 -6.95 3.86
CA LYS A 36 -16.99 -7.94 4.70
C LYS A 36 -16.16 -9.22 4.89
N ILE A 37 -15.46 -9.68 3.86
CA ILE A 37 -14.55 -10.84 3.93
C ILE A 37 -13.38 -10.54 4.85
N ILE A 38 -12.72 -9.39 4.65
CA ILE A 38 -11.55 -8.98 5.42
C ILE A 38 -11.93 -8.72 6.89
N ASN A 39 -13.07 -8.05 7.12
CA ASN A 39 -13.63 -7.73 8.44
C ASN A 39 -12.59 -7.18 9.43
N HIS A 40 -11.83 -6.19 9.01
CA HIS A 40 -10.75 -5.60 9.82
C HIS A 40 -10.80 -4.07 9.75
N PRO A 41 -10.53 -3.32 10.85
CA PRO A 41 -10.58 -1.86 10.87
C PRO A 41 -9.69 -1.17 9.82
N TYR A 42 -8.56 -1.75 9.47
CA TYR A 42 -7.65 -1.19 8.45
C TYR A 42 -8.20 -1.19 7.02
N VAL A 43 -9.38 -1.74 6.75
CA VAL A 43 -10.05 -1.58 5.45
C VAL A 43 -10.38 -0.12 5.15
N SER A 44 -10.52 0.72 6.18
CA SER A 44 -10.77 2.17 6.07
C SER A 44 -9.53 2.99 5.68
N SER A 45 -8.33 2.41 5.78
CA SER A 45 -7.08 3.08 5.41
C SER A 45 -7.00 3.25 3.88
N PRO A 46 -6.63 4.45 3.36
CA PRO A 46 -6.50 4.69 1.92
C PRO A 46 -5.13 4.29 1.34
N ALA A 47 -4.48 3.24 1.87
CA ALA A 47 -3.16 2.80 1.43
C ALA A 47 -3.08 2.58 -0.10
N GLY A 48 -2.12 3.25 -0.75
CA GLY A 48 -1.91 3.17 -2.19
C GLY A 48 -2.83 4.06 -3.04
N ILE A 49 -3.82 4.73 -2.43
CA ILE A 49 -4.67 5.69 -3.13
C ILE A 49 -3.89 6.98 -3.39
N GLN A 50 -4.03 7.52 -4.60
CA GLN A 50 -3.38 8.74 -5.05
C GLN A 50 -4.36 9.64 -5.81
N LEU A 51 -4.11 10.95 -5.74
CA LEU A 51 -4.79 11.92 -6.60
C LEU A 51 -3.76 12.51 -7.55
N LYS A 52 -3.99 12.36 -8.86
CA LYS A 52 -3.05 12.74 -9.91
C LYS A 52 -3.71 13.62 -10.95
N PHE A 53 -3.14 14.80 -11.15
CA PHE A 53 -3.66 15.73 -12.15
C PHE A 53 -2.60 16.72 -12.64
N ARG A 54 -2.83 17.25 -13.84
CA ARG A 54 -2.10 18.38 -14.40
C ARG A 54 -2.89 19.66 -14.19
N THR A 55 -2.18 20.75 -13.91
CA THR A 55 -2.73 22.08 -13.69
C THR A 55 -1.74 23.18 -14.04
N ASP A 56 -2.24 24.39 -14.30
CA ASP A 56 -1.46 25.62 -14.52
C ASP A 56 -1.41 26.53 -13.26
N GLY A 57 -2.14 26.17 -12.17
CA GLY A 57 -2.27 27.02 -10.97
C GLY A 57 -0.96 27.24 -10.22
N HIS A 58 -0.95 28.23 -9.32
CA HIS A 58 0.27 28.71 -8.65
C HIS A 58 0.38 28.29 -7.17
N ILE A 59 -0.72 27.91 -6.52
CA ILE A 59 -0.73 27.45 -5.13
C ILE A 59 -1.69 26.26 -5.03
N LEU A 60 -1.22 25.18 -4.42
CA LEU A 60 -2.07 24.07 -3.97
C LEU A 60 -2.36 24.28 -2.48
N LYS A 61 -3.64 24.42 -2.12
CA LYS A 61 -4.08 24.37 -0.72
C LYS A 61 -4.77 23.04 -0.49
N LEU A 62 -4.26 22.31 0.48
CA LEU A 62 -4.76 20.98 0.83
C LEU A 62 -5.21 20.97 2.28
N LYS A 63 -6.46 20.59 2.51
CA LYS A 63 -7.06 20.40 3.82
C LYS A 63 -7.49 18.96 3.98
N VAL A 64 -7.02 18.31 5.03
CA VAL A 64 -7.20 16.88 5.29
C VAL A 64 -7.71 16.64 6.70
N TYR A 65 -8.32 15.49 6.90
CA TYR A 65 -8.72 15.03 8.23
C TYR A 65 -8.26 13.58 8.43
N THR A 66 -7.81 13.28 9.64
CA THR A 66 -7.32 11.95 9.99
C THR A 66 -7.96 11.46 11.29
N GLU A 67 -8.19 10.16 11.38
CA GLU A 67 -8.67 9.48 12.57
C GLU A 67 -8.06 8.08 12.71
N LYS A 68 -8.04 7.55 13.92
CA LYS A 68 -7.51 6.21 14.16
C LYS A 68 -8.33 5.14 13.42
N SER A 69 -7.64 4.19 12.80
CA SER A 69 -8.24 2.91 12.43
C SER A 69 -8.25 1.95 13.61
N ILE A 70 -7.16 1.95 14.40
CA ILE A 70 -7.00 1.21 15.67
C ILE A 70 -6.14 2.03 16.64
N GLU A 71 -5.86 1.49 17.83
CA GLU A 71 -5.14 2.23 18.89
C GLU A 71 -3.65 2.48 18.65
N ILE A 72 -3.03 1.75 17.73
CA ILE A 72 -1.60 1.90 17.38
C ILE A 72 -1.43 2.54 16.01
N ARG A 73 -0.22 3.03 15.68
CA ARG A 73 0.14 3.64 14.40
C ARG A 73 -0.71 4.86 14.04
N SER A 74 -0.75 5.83 14.96
CA SER A 74 -1.43 7.10 14.73
C SER A 74 -0.61 8.13 13.95
N TYR A 75 0.63 7.81 13.54
CA TYR A 75 1.41 8.66 12.65
C TYR A 75 0.88 8.56 11.21
N PHE A 76 1.06 9.65 10.46
CA PHE A 76 0.68 9.70 9.05
C PHE A 76 1.53 10.71 8.26
N SER A 77 1.57 10.51 6.96
CA SER A 77 2.01 11.50 5.98
C SER A 77 1.10 11.45 4.75
N PHE A 78 0.71 12.63 4.24
CA PHE A 78 0.36 12.84 2.84
C PHE A 78 1.61 13.35 2.16
N ASP A 79 2.03 12.70 1.09
CA ASP A 79 3.20 13.12 0.32
C ASP A 79 2.75 13.83 -0.95
N ILE A 80 3.20 15.05 -1.15
CA ILE A 80 2.83 15.90 -2.29
C ILE A 80 4.01 16.03 -3.24
N PHE A 81 3.84 15.55 -4.46
CA PHE A 81 4.82 15.66 -5.53
C PHE A 81 4.35 16.64 -6.60
N VAL A 82 5.31 17.41 -7.11
CA VAL A 82 5.17 18.28 -8.28
C VAL A 82 6.21 17.82 -9.31
N ASP A 83 5.78 17.42 -10.50
CA ASP A 83 6.63 16.85 -11.55
C ASP A 83 7.58 15.75 -11.07
N ASN A 84 7.06 14.82 -10.24
CA ASN A 84 7.78 13.72 -9.60
C ASN A 84 8.85 14.12 -8.57
N VAL A 85 8.94 15.40 -8.18
CA VAL A 85 9.80 15.90 -7.10
C VAL A 85 8.92 16.12 -5.86
N LEU A 86 9.36 15.65 -4.69
CA LEU A 86 8.64 15.88 -3.43
C LEU A 86 8.64 17.39 -3.11
N ALA A 87 7.48 18.00 -3.17
CA ALA A 87 7.26 19.40 -2.84
C ALA A 87 7.07 19.62 -1.34
N GLY A 88 6.64 18.59 -0.63
CA GLY A 88 6.46 18.60 0.82
C GLY A 88 5.41 17.58 1.29
N THR A 89 5.10 17.67 2.58
CA THR A 89 4.19 16.74 3.25
C THR A 89 3.20 17.46 4.16
N ILE A 90 2.07 16.79 4.42
CA ILE A 90 1.24 17.05 5.61
C ILE A 90 1.39 15.81 6.49
N GLN A 91 2.03 15.95 7.63
CA GLN A 91 2.35 14.84 8.54
C GLN A 91 2.28 15.27 9.99
N ASN A 92 2.16 14.31 10.91
CA ASN A 92 2.12 14.56 12.36
C ASN A 92 3.34 14.00 13.10
N LEU A 93 4.29 13.42 12.39
CA LEU A 93 5.55 12.90 12.90
C LEU A 93 6.66 13.30 11.92
N SER A 94 7.70 13.98 12.40
CA SER A 94 8.88 14.30 11.57
C SER A 94 9.85 13.11 11.55
N ASP A 95 10.63 13.02 10.47
CA ASP A 95 11.65 11.98 10.32
C ASP A 95 12.71 12.04 11.46
N GLU A 96 12.94 13.24 12.01
CA GLU A 96 13.88 13.49 13.12
C GLU A 96 13.34 12.98 14.46
N GLU A 97 12.01 12.95 14.64
CA GLU A 97 11.33 12.46 15.84
C GLU A 97 11.12 10.94 15.83
N CYS A 98 11.47 10.27 14.72
CA CYS A 98 11.33 8.83 14.54
C CYS A 98 12.43 8.07 15.28
N ILE A 99 12.51 8.25 16.60
CA ILE A 99 13.44 7.57 17.50
C ILE A 99 12.63 6.74 18.48
N GLY A 100 12.89 5.42 18.50
CA GLY A 100 12.22 4.48 19.40
C GLY A 100 10.92 3.92 18.85
N ASP A 101 9.96 3.63 19.73
CA ASP A 101 8.70 2.95 19.39
C ASP A 101 7.62 3.93 18.90
N TYR A 102 7.82 4.52 17.72
CA TYR A 102 6.84 5.42 17.12
C TYR A 102 5.52 4.74 16.73
N ALA A 103 5.54 3.43 16.51
CA ALA A 103 4.34 2.67 16.17
C ALA A 103 3.32 2.65 17.30
N ASN A 104 3.76 2.64 18.56
CA ASN A 104 2.90 2.64 19.74
C ASN A 104 2.73 4.05 20.38
N THR A 105 3.38 5.06 19.84
CA THR A 105 3.23 6.45 20.31
C THR A 105 1.95 7.07 19.73
N ASN A 106 1.25 7.85 20.56
CA ASN A 106 0.06 8.59 20.12
C ASN A 106 0.45 9.96 19.59
N TYR A 107 0.16 10.20 18.32
CA TYR A 107 0.36 11.48 17.64
C TYR A 107 -0.96 12.22 17.45
N PRO A 108 -0.96 13.55 17.32
CA PRO A 108 -2.16 14.36 17.07
C PRO A 108 -2.87 13.93 15.80
N LEU A 109 -4.20 13.84 15.84
CA LEU A 109 -5.09 13.54 14.72
C LEU A 109 -6.13 14.66 14.59
N GLY A 110 -6.90 14.66 13.52
CA GLY A 110 -7.91 15.66 13.24
C GLY A 110 -7.67 16.39 11.93
N SER A 111 -8.04 17.67 11.85
CA SER A 111 -7.87 18.49 10.64
C SER A 111 -6.48 19.12 10.59
N PHE A 112 -5.87 19.01 9.40
CA PHE A 112 -4.59 19.65 9.06
C PHE A 112 -4.75 20.36 7.72
N SER A 113 -4.01 21.45 7.54
CA SER A 113 -3.96 22.18 6.27
C SER A 113 -2.58 22.71 5.98
N LYS A 114 -2.23 22.75 4.69
CA LYS A 114 -0.98 23.33 4.22
C LYS A 114 -1.12 23.89 2.81
N GLU A 115 -0.38 24.94 2.55
CA GLU A 115 -0.25 25.54 1.22
C GLU A 115 1.12 25.18 0.64
N PHE A 116 1.13 24.88 -0.66
CA PHE A 116 2.33 24.55 -1.41
C PHE A 116 2.44 25.51 -2.59
N GLU A 117 3.50 26.27 -2.64
CA GLU A 117 3.82 27.09 -3.81
C GLU A 117 4.17 26.19 -4.98
N LEU A 118 3.59 26.47 -6.13
CA LEU A 118 3.80 25.75 -7.37
C LEU A 118 4.56 26.63 -8.36
N LYS A 119 5.43 26.02 -9.14
CA LYS A 119 6.15 26.75 -10.21
C LYS A 119 5.19 27.27 -11.26
N ASP A 120 5.63 28.23 -12.06
CA ASP A 120 4.88 28.73 -13.22
C ASP A 120 4.69 27.66 -14.31
N GLY A 121 3.65 27.83 -15.12
CA GLY A 121 3.31 26.94 -16.24
C GLY A 121 2.65 25.64 -15.81
N ASP A 122 2.54 24.70 -16.74
CA ASP A 122 1.92 23.39 -16.49
C ASP A 122 2.78 22.51 -15.60
N LYS A 123 2.14 21.79 -14.70
CA LYS A 123 2.80 20.84 -13.79
C LYS A 123 1.90 19.68 -13.42
N ASP A 124 2.52 18.55 -13.16
CA ASP A 124 1.86 17.34 -12.70
C ASP A 124 1.89 17.26 -11.18
N ILE A 125 0.72 17.19 -10.56
CA ILE A 125 0.55 17.03 -9.12
C ILE A 125 0.24 15.57 -8.83
N ASN A 126 0.89 14.98 -7.81
CA ASN A 126 0.55 13.68 -7.27
C ASN A 126 0.50 13.76 -5.74
N ILE A 127 -0.66 13.50 -5.16
CA ILE A 127 -0.91 13.46 -3.72
C ILE A 127 -1.11 11.99 -3.32
N LEU A 128 -0.17 11.45 -2.53
CA LEU A 128 -0.27 10.10 -1.99
C LEU A 128 -0.94 10.16 -0.61
N LEU A 129 -1.93 9.31 -0.38
CA LEU A 129 -2.67 9.25 0.87
C LEU A 129 -1.96 8.34 1.89
N PRO A 130 -2.17 8.55 3.20
CA PRO A 130 -1.63 7.71 4.27
C PRO A 130 -2.03 6.24 4.15
N HIS A 131 -1.26 5.34 4.79
CA HIS A 131 -1.47 3.90 4.69
C HIS A 131 -1.79 3.20 6.02
N SER A 132 -1.61 3.86 7.18
CA SER A 132 -1.74 3.21 8.50
C SER A 132 -2.99 3.59 9.28
N LEU A 133 -3.75 4.60 8.83
CA LEU A 133 -4.94 5.10 9.51
C LEU A 133 -6.02 5.53 8.53
N THR A 134 -7.20 5.91 9.03
CA THR A 134 -8.28 6.45 8.20
C THR A 134 -7.99 7.93 7.89
N ALA A 135 -8.00 8.27 6.61
CA ALA A 135 -7.71 9.62 6.14
C ALA A 135 -8.72 10.09 5.09
N TYR A 136 -9.02 11.36 5.14
CA TYR A 136 -9.99 12.05 4.29
C TYR A 136 -9.38 13.31 3.70
N ILE A 137 -9.92 13.76 2.59
CA ILE A 137 -9.66 15.10 2.07
C ILE A 137 -10.90 15.96 2.35
N GLU A 138 -10.71 17.10 3.03
CA GLU A 138 -11.78 18.08 3.26
C GLU A 138 -11.89 19.05 2.08
N GLU A 139 -10.73 19.51 1.55
CA GLU A 139 -10.71 20.45 0.43
C GLU A 139 -9.39 20.36 -0.34
N ILE A 140 -9.48 20.51 -1.65
CA ILE A 140 -8.34 20.80 -2.54
C ILE A 140 -8.69 22.08 -3.30
N GLU A 141 -7.90 23.13 -3.09
CA GLU A 141 -7.99 24.37 -3.87
C GLU A 141 -6.69 24.56 -4.66
N ILE A 142 -6.84 24.83 -5.96
CA ILE A 142 -5.73 25.27 -6.82
C ILE A 142 -5.98 26.74 -7.18
N VAL A 143 -5.15 27.64 -6.64
CA VAL A 143 -5.27 29.08 -6.85
C VAL A 143 -4.85 29.41 -8.27
N ASP A 144 -5.61 30.28 -8.94
CA ASP A 144 -5.37 30.78 -10.30
C ASP A 144 -5.27 29.70 -11.37
N SER A 145 -5.86 28.50 -11.11
CA SER A 145 -5.93 27.43 -12.11
C SER A 145 -7.08 27.65 -13.08
N THR A 146 -6.80 27.42 -14.36
CA THR A 146 -7.81 27.44 -15.43
C THR A 146 -8.32 26.04 -15.76
N TYR A 147 -7.59 24.97 -15.43
CA TYR A 147 -7.97 23.59 -15.71
C TYR A 147 -7.39 22.59 -14.71
N ILE A 148 -8.06 21.43 -14.64
CA ILE A 148 -7.60 20.21 -13.98
C ILE A 148 -7.75 19.06 -14.97
N ILE A 149 -6.64 18.41 -15.34
CA ILE A 149 -6.62 17.25 -16.24
C ILE A 149 -6.18 16.02 -15.45
N PRO A 150 -7.01 14.97 -15.33
CA PRO A 150 -6.64 13.72 -14.65
C PRO A 150 -5.43 13.05 -15.31
N ILE A 151 -4.53 12.49 -14.49
CA ILE A 151 -3.40 11.68 -14.92
C ILE A 151 -3.62 10.24 -14.48
N LYS A 152 -3.59 9.31 -15.42
CA LYS A 152 -3.67 7.86 -15.14
C LYS A 152 -2.54 7.16 -15.89
N LYS A 153 -1.98 6.13 -15.29
CA LYS A 153 -1.01 5.28 -15.95
C LYS A 153 -1.73 4.25 -16.83
N GLU A 154 -1.05 3.80 -17.89
CA GLU A 154 -1.57 2.73 -18.75
C GLU A 154 -1.53 1.37 -18.05
N LYS A 155 -0.62 1.19 -17.10
CA LYS A 155 -0.43 -0.04 -16.35
C LYS A 155 -1.00 0.08 -14.94
N THR A 156 -1.43 -1.06 -14.40
CA THR A 156 -1.93 -1.17 -13.03
C THR A 156 -1.29 -2.39 -12.36
N ILE A 157 -0.88 -2.24 -11.09
CA ILE A 157 -0.42 -3.34 -10.25
C ILE A 157 -1.44 -3.59 -9.15
N LEU A 158 -1.87 -4.84 -9.03
CA LEU A 158 -2.71 -5.31 -7.94
C LEU A 158 -1.83 -5.94 -6.85
N PHE A 159 -1.89 -5.38 -5.65
CA PHE A 159 -1.17 -5.91 -4.49
C PHE A 159 -2.13 -6.63 -3.55
N TYR A 160 -1.83 -7.87 -3.23
CA TYR A 160 -2.39 -8.62 -2.12
C TYR A 160 -1.31 -8.86 -1.07
N GLY A 161 -1.63 -8.72 0.20
CA GLY A 161 -0.68 -8.93 1.28
C GLY A 161 -1.19 -8.42 2.62
N ASP A 162 -0.30 -8.40 3.56
CA ASP A 162 -0.54 -8.03 4.96
C ASP A 162 -0.09 -6.58 5.29
N SER A 163 0.28 -6.35 6.56
CA SER A 163 0.74 -5.06 7.04
C SER A 163 1.97 -4.51 6.32
N ILE A 164 2.88 -5.37 5.88
CA ILE A 164 4.09 -4.95 5.16
C ILE A 164 3.71 -4.40 3.79
N THR A 165 2.80 -5.05 3.09
CA THR A 165 2.29 -4.59 1.79
C THR A 165 1.38 -3.37 1.92
N GLN A 166 0.64 -3.25 3.03
CA GLN A 166 -0.11 -2.03 3.35
C GLN A 166 0.83 -0.83 3.57
N GLY A 167 2.04 -1.06 4.11
CA GLY A 167 3.09 -0.05 4.28
C GLY A 167 3.47 0.25 5.72
N PHE A 168 3.09 -0.59 6.69
CA PHE A 168 3.36 -0.35 8.12
C PHE A 168 4.84 -0.09 8.37
N ASP A 169 5.08 0.86 9.26
CA ASP A 169 6.37 1.36 9.72
C ASP A 169 7.22 2.08 8.64
N SER A 170 6.67 2.32 7.43
CA SER A 170 7.11 3.44 6.61
C SER A 170 6.46 4.72 7.11
N LEU A 171 7.22 5.81 7.27
CA LEU A 171 6.66 7.11 7.67
C LEU A 171 5.90 7.75 6.50
N HIS A 172 6.38 7.51 5.29
CA HIS A 172 5.86 8.10 4.07
C HIS A 172 5.21 7.05 3.14
N PRO A 173 4.01 7.30 2.59
CA PRO A 173 3.37 6.40 1.62
C PRO A 173 4.22 6.23 0.35
N SER A 174 4.98 7.23 -0.06
CA SER A 174 5.89 7.17 -1.22
C SER A 174 7.11 6.27 -1.01
N LYS A 175 7.46 5.95 0.23
CA LYS A 175 8.64 5.15 0.58
C LYS A 175 8.35 3.66 0.74
N THR A 176 7.09 3.23 0.76
CA THR A 176 6.71 1.81 0.80
C THR A 176 7.24 1.05 -0.42
N TYR A 177 7.48 -0.26 -0.29
CA TYR A 177 7.94 -1.04 -1.44
C TYR A 177 6.92 -1.06 -2.59
N ALA A 178 5.62 -1.05 -2.26
CA ALA A 178 4.55 -1.02 -3.26
C ALA A 178 4.60 0.26 -4.12
N SER A 179 4.77 1.42 -3.48
CA SER A 179 4.91 2.70 -4.19
C SER A 179 6.19 2.77 -5.02
N ARG A 180 7.31 2.27 -4.49
CA ARG A 180 8.59 2.23 -5.22
C ARG A 180 8.54 1.28 -6.43
N LEU A 181 7.93 0.10 -6.27
CA LEU A 181 7.75 -0.84 -7.39
C LEU A 181 6.82 -0.27 -8.46
N ALA A 182 5.69 0.31 -8.07
CA ALA A 182 4.75 0.94 -9.00
C ALA A 182 5.41 2.07 -9.79
N LYS A 183 6.24 2.90 -9.14
CA LYS A 183 7.04 3.94 -9.82
C LYS A 183 8.01 3.33 -10.82
N ALA A 184 8.70 2.25 -10.47
CA ALA A 184 9.67 1.58 -11.36
C ALA A 184 9.02 0.93 -12.60
N LEU A 185 7.78 0.43 -12.45
CA LEU A 185 7.01 -0.20 -13.52
C LEU A 185 6.11 0.79 -14.28
N ASP A 186 6.14 2.07 -13.93
CA ASP A 186 5.28 3.14 -14.44
C ASP A 186 3.78 2.75 -14.40
N ALA A 187 3.30 2.39 -13.21
CA ALA A 187 1.97 1.83 -13.02
C ALA A 187 1.19 2.53 -11.89
N ASP A 188 -0.13 2.47 -11.97
CA ASP A 188 -1.03 2.81 -10.88
C ASP A 188 -1.17 1.63 -9.90
N ILE A 189 -1.48 1.93 -8.64
CA ILE A 189 -1.58 0.95 -7.56
C ILE A 189 -3.04 0.62 -7.28
N ILE A 190 -3.35 -0.67 -7.15
CA ILE A 190 -4.54 -1.18 -6.47
C ILE A 190 -4.04 -1.98 -5.26
N ASN A 191 -4.14 -1.42 -4.06
CA ASN A 191 -3.62 -2.07 -2.86
C ASN A 191 -4.74 -2.74 -2.06
N LYS A 192 -4.80 -4.07 -2.09
CA LYS A 192 -5.75 -4.90 -1.34
C LYS A 192 -5.13 -5.53 -0.07
N ALA A 193 -3.99 -5.01 0.36
CA ALA A 193 -3.33 -5.50 1.58
C ALA A 193 -3.95 -4.89 2.84
N VAL A 194 -4.02 -5.70 3.90
CA VAL A 194 -4.52 -5.29 5.22
C VAL A 194 -3.68 -5.92 6.33
N GLY A 195 -3.28 -5.08 7.29
CA GLY A 195 -2.48 -5.53 8.43
C GLY A 195 -3.11 -6.70 9.18
N GLY A 196 -2.29 -7.69 9.54
CA GLY A 196 -2.73 -8.87 10.27
C GLY A 196 -3.37 -9.98 9.44
N THR A 197 -3.65 -9.75 8.15
CA THR A 197 -4.32 -10.75 7.30
C THR A 197 -3.37 -11.87 6.87
N VAL A 198 -3.98 -12.99 6.50
CA VAL A 198 -3.36 -14.24 6.03
C VAL A 198 -3.88 -14.55 4.62
N PHE A 199 -3.41 -15.62 3.99
CA PHE A 199 -4.00 -16.10 2.74
C PHE A 199 -5.51 -16.32 2.93
N THR A 200 -6.32 -15.55 2.19
CA THR A 200 -7.79 -15.55 2.25
C THR A 200 -8.33 -15.86 0.86
N PRO A 201 -8.66 -17.14 0.56
CA PRO A 201 -9.15 -17.58 -0.78
C PRO A 201 -10.34 -16.78 -1.29
N GLU A 202 -11.25 -16.44 -0.39
CA GLU A 202 -12.48 -15.71 -0.71
C GLU A 202 -12.18 -14.30 -1.27
N LEU A 203 -11.09 -13.68 -0.84
CA LEU A 203 -10.66 -12.38 -1.36
C LEU A 203 -10.15 -12.49 -2.80
N ALA A 204 -9.32 -13.49 -3.09
CA ALA A 204 -8.81 -13.73 -4.44
C ALA A 204 -9.91 -14.22 -5.41
N ALA A 205 -11.00 -14.79 -4.90
CA ALA A 205 -12.15 -15.21 -5.70
C ALA A 205 -12.98 -14.02 -6.24
N LEU A 206 -12.81 -12.80 -5.68
CA LEU A 206 -13.47 -11.59 -6.15
C LEU A 206 -12.56 -10.84 -7.13
N PRO A 207 -12.98 -10.63 -8.40
CA PRO A 207 -12.18 -9.88 -9.36
C PRO A 207 -12.21 -8.38 -9.05
N CYS A 208 -11.10 -7.68 -9.33
CA CYS A 208 -11.10 -6.23 -9.39
C CYS A 208 -11.85 -5.75 -10.63
N GLU A 209 -12.48 -4.57 -10.55
CA GLU A 209 -13.14 -3.93 -11.71
C GLU A 209 -12.15 -3.66 -12.86
N THR A 210 -10.94 -3.24 -12.52
CA THR A 210 -9.85 -3.02 -13.50
C THR A 210 -8.97 -4.25 -13.56
N LYS A 211 -8.78 -4.83 -14.75
CA LYS A 211 -7.83 -5.93 -14.96
C LYS A 211 -6.40 -5.41 -14.74
N PRO A 212 -5.62 -5.99 -13.80
CA PRO A 212 -4.26 -5.57 -13.56
C PRO A 212 -3.30 -6.07 -14.65
N ASN A 213 -2.23 -5.30 -14.89
CA ASN A 213 -1.12 -5.72 -15.75
C ASN A 213 -0.13 -6.60 -14.99
N TYR A 214 -0.04 -6.42 -13.67
CA TYR A 214 0.82 -7.18 -12.78
C TYR A 214 0.08 -7.46 -11.46
N ILE A 215 0.38 -8.61 -10.85
CA ILE A 215 -0.11 -8.96 -9.53
C ILE A 215 1.09 -9.23 -8.62
N VAL A 216 1.03 -8.71 -7.40
CA VAL A 216 1.98 -9.01 -6.33
C VAL A 216 1.23 -9.64 -5.17
N VAL A 217 1.69 -10.79 -4.71
CA VAL A 217 1.15 -11.52 -3.56
C VAL A 217 2.23 -11.69 -2.52
N ALA A 218 2.05 -11.13 -1.32
CA ALA A 218 3.03 -11.18 -0.24
C ALA A 218 2.35 -11.49 1.10
N TYR A 219 2.10 -12.77 1.34
CA TYR A 219 1.54 -13.34 2.57
C TYR A 219 2.49 -14.38 3.16
N GLY A 220 2.11 -14.92 4.32
CA GLY A 220 2.78 -16.04 4.96
C GLY A 220 3.39 -15.70 6.32
N THR A 221 3.80 -14.45 6.55
CA THR A 221 4.39 -14.07 7.84
C THR A 221 3.40 -14.14 9.00
N ASN A 222 2.13 -13.76 8.77
CA ASN A 222 1.04 -13.89 9.75
C ASN A 222 0.50 -15.32 9.81
N ASP A 223 0.43 -16.01 8.67
CA ASP A 223 0.02 -17.41 8.59
C ASP A 223 0.87 -18.28 9.50
N TRP A 224 2.20 -18.09 9.51
CA TRP A 224 3.13 -18.84 10.33
C TRP A 224 2.73 -18.93 11.81
N ASN A 225 2.19 -17.84 12.36
CA ASN A 225 1.77 -17.76 13.76
C ASN A 225 0.28 -18.09 13.97
N SER A 226 -0.56 -17.93 12.94
CA SER A 226 -2.01 -17.89 13.09
C SER A 226 -2.69 -19.22 12.82
N VAL A 227 -2.17 -20.01 11.87
CA VAL A 227 -2.80 -21.28 11.43
C VAL A 227 -1.77 -22.42 11.42
N ASP A 228 -2.24 -23.67 11.39
CA ASP A 228 -1.38 -24.83 11.15
C ASP A 228 -0.97 -24.94 9.69
N LEU A 229 0.04 -25.77 9.39
CA LEU A 229 0.63 -25.91 8.07
C LEU A 229 -0.39 -26.43 7.02
N GLU A 230 -1.28 -27.34 7.38
CA GLU A 230 -2.28 -27.89 6.47
C GLU A 230 -3.32 -26.82 6.09
N THR A 231 -3.78 -26.05 7.07
CA THR A 231 -4.68 -24.92 6.84
C THR A 231 -3.99 -23.85 5.98
N PHE A 232 -2.73 -23.54 6.25
CA PHE A 232 -1.94 -22.64 5.40
C PHE A 232 -1.90 -23.10 3.95
N LYS A 233 -1.49 -24.35 3.70
CA LYS A 233 -1.42 -24.94 2.34
C LYS A 233 -2.77 -24.90 1.63
N LYS A 234 -3.84 -25.25 2.33
CA LYS A 234 -5.21 -25.19 1.80
C LYS A 234 -5.58 -23.78 1.37
N ASN A 235 -5.34 -22.78 2.23
CA ASN A 235 -5.66 -21.38 1.96
C ASN A 235 -4.81 -20.82 0.82
N ALA A 236 -3.50 -21.07 0.81
CA ALA A 236 -2.61 -20.64 -0.26
C ALA A 236 -3.01 -21.23 -1.62
N LYS A 237 -3.40 -22.52 -1.66
CA LYS A 237 -3.90 -23.17 -2.87
C LYS A 237 -5.22 -22.57 -3.35
N GLY A 238 -6.19 -22.38 -2.46
CA GLY A 238 -7.47 -21.75 -2.82
C GLY A 238 -7.29 -20.29 -3.28
N PHE A 239 -6.33 -19.57 -2.72
CA PHE A 239 -5.97 -18.22 -3.17
C PHE A 239 -5.39 -18.25 -4.60
N LEU A 240 -4.49 -19.20 -4.90
CA LEU A 240 -3.96 -19.41 -6.24
C LEU A 240 -5.08 -19.70 -7.25
N GLU A 241 -6.01 -20.59 -6.91
CA GLU A 241 -7.17 -20.91 -7.75
C GLU A 241 -8.02 -19.67 -8.09
N GLY A 242 -8.17 -18.75 -7.11
CA GLY A 242 -8.82 -17.45 -7.32
C GLY A 242 -8.06 -16.55 -8.29
N ILE A 243 -6.73 -16.47 -8.15
CA ILE A 243 -5.85 -15.69 -9.07
C ILE A 243 -5.92 -16.28 -10.49
N GLU A 244 -5.76 -17.59 -10.65
CA GLU A 244 -5.80 -18.24 -11.96
C GLU A 244 -7.17 -18.07 -12.65
N LYS A 245 -8.25 -18.14 -11.90
CA LYS A 245 -9.61 -17.93 -12.40
C LYS A 245 -9.84 -16.51 -12.91
N ASN A 246 -9.45 -15.51 -12.13
CA ASN A 246 -9.81 -14.12 -12.40
C ASN A 246 -8.78 -13.40 -13.27
N TYR A 247 -7.51 -13.84 -13.27
CA TYR A 247 -6.39 -13.14 -13.88
C TYR A 247 -5.47 -14.06 -14.69
N SER A 248 -6.04 -15.08 -15.36
CA SER A 248 -5.26 -16.01 -16.18
C SER A 248 -4.29 -15.29 -17.12
N GLY A 249 -3.03 -15.73 -17.12
CA GLY A 249 -1.95 -15.17 -17.94
C GLY A 249 -1.40 -13.82 -17.46
N THR A 250 -1.93 -13.24 -16.39
CA THR A 250 -1.37 -11.99 -15.83
C THR A 250 -0.07 -12.30 -15.08
N PRO A 251 1.07 -11.63 -15.40
CA PRO A 251 2.31 -11.78 -14.66
C PRO A 251 2.10 -11.57 -13.16
N THR A 252 2.43 -12.59 -12.37
CA THR A 252 2.18 -12.62 -10.93
C THR A 252 3.48 -12.90 -10.19
N PHE A 253 3.83 -12.02 -9.27
CA PHE A 253 4.99 -12.15 -8.39
C PHE A 253 4.51 -12.56 -7.01
N VAL A 254 4.89 -13.75 -6.57
CA VAL A 254 4.57 -14.28 -5.23
C VAL A 254 5.83 -14.19 -4.38
N ILE A 255 5.78 -13.36 -3.35
CA ILE A 255 6.94 -13.09 -2.50
C ILE A 255 6.80 -13.93 -1.24
N THR A 256 7.77 -14.78 -0.95
CA THR A 256 7.82 -15.52 0.31
C THR A 256 8.13 -14.56 1.47
N PRO A 257 7.86 -14.92 2.74
CA PRO A 257 8.08 -14.02 3.86
C PRO A 257 9.50 -13.45 3.93
N LEU A 258 9.59 -12.16 4.28
CA LEU A 258 10.87 -11.50 4.54
C LEU A 258 11.56 -12.14 5.75
N TRP A 259 12.91 -12.02 5.81
CA TRP A 259 13.64 -12.36 7.02
C TRP A 259 13.07 -11.58 8.22
N ARG A 260 13.04 -12.24 9.39
CA ARG A 260 12.66 -11.65 10.67
C ARG A 260 13.50 -12.22 11.79
N PRO A 261 13.79 -11.45 12.87
CA PRO A 261 14.71 -11.88 13.93
C PRO A 261 14.34 -13.19 14.62
N ASP A 262 13.05 -13.49 14.72
CA ASP A 262 12.49 -14.68 15.38
C ASP A 262 12.26 -15.89 14.45
N TRP A 263 12.77 -15.86 13.22
CA TRP A 263 12.55 -16.89 12.19
C TRP A 263 12.94 -18.32 12.61
N ARG A 264 13.81 -18.47 13.65
CA ARG A 264 14.21 -19.78 14.20
C ARG A 264 13.23 -20.33 15.23
N GLU A 265 12.23 -19.59 15.63
CA GLU A 265 11.18 -20.09 16.50
C GLU A 265 10.29 -21.10 15.76
N ILE A 266 9.63 -21.96 16.53
CA ILE A 266 8.60 -22.88 16.00
C ILE A 266 7.25 -22.29 16.39
N LYS A 267 6.41 -21.99 15.40
CA LYS A 267 5.06 -21.49 15.59
C LYS A 267 4.02 -22.49 15.07
N LYS A 268 2.79 -22.09 14.86
CA LYS A 268 1.71 -23.02 14.46
C LYS A 268 1.97 -23.76 13.14
N CYS A 269 2.58 -23.11 12.15
CA CYS A 269 3.02 -23.75 10.91
C CYS A 269 4.34 -24.54 11.04
N GLY A 270 4.90 -24.68 12.24
CA GLY A 270 6.22 -25.27 12.47
C GLY A 270 7.34 -24.26 12.23
N GLU A 271 8.40 -24.68 11.54
CA GLU A 271 9.55 -23.84 11.19
C GLU A 271 9.12 -22.76 10.17
N PHE A 272 9.74 -21.56 10.26
CA PHE A 272 9.42 -20.43 9.36
C PHE A 272 9.63 -20.78 7.87
N LEU A 273 10.68 -21.55 7.57
CA LEU A 273 11.00 -21.97 6.20
C LEU A 273 9.96 -22.94 5.60
N ASN A 274 9.11 -23.58 6.41
CA ASN A 274 7.99 -24.36 5.89
C ASN A 274 7.02 -23.52 5.06
N ILE A 275 6.88 -22.22 5.38
CA ILE A 275 6.06 -21.28 4.61
C ILE A 275 6.62 -21.09 3.21
N GLU A 276 7.94 -20.79 3.10
CA GLU A 276 8.61 -20.62 1.81
C GLU A 276 8.56 -21.89 0.97
N ASN A 277 8.87 -23.04 1.58
CA ASN A 277 8.81 -24.33 0.89
C ASN A 277 7.41 -24.62 0.34
N SER A 278 6.36 -24.35 1.13
CA SER A 278 4.98 -24.56 0.70
C SER A 278 4.54 -23.58 -0.40
N ILE A 279 4.97 -22.31 -0.33
CA ILE A 279 4.71 -21.34 -1.40
C ILE A 279 5.39 -21.80 -2.70
N ASN A 280 6.63 -22.24 -2.65
CA ASN A 280 7.34 -22.78 -3.82
C ASN A 280 6.63 -24.03 -4.39
N GLU A 281 6.17 -24.94 -3.54
CA GLU A 281 5.42 -26.14 -3.94
C GLU A 281 4.11 -25.75 -4.66
N ILE A 282 3.36 -24.78 -4.13
CA ILE A 282 2.01 -24.41 -4.60
C ILE A 282 2.07 -23.52 -5.84
N PHE A 283 2.96 -22.50 -5.85
CA PHE A 283 2.99 -21.46 -6.88
C PHE A 283 4.11 -21.65 -7.93
N GLY A 284 5.17 -22.39 -7.60
CA GLY A 284 6.43 -22.39 -8.35
C GLY A 284 6.39 -23.01 -9.77
N ASN A 285 5.36 -23.75 -10.14
CA ASN A 285 5.27 -24.47 -11.42
C ASN A 285 4.22 -23.84 -12.36
N ARG A 286 4.20 -22.52 -12.48
CA ARG A 286 3.27 -21.76 -13.33
C ARG A 286 4.03 -20.81 -14.24
N GLU A 287 3.73 -20.82 -15.53
CA GLU A 287 4.42 -20.01 -16.54
C GLU A 287 4.36 -18.49 -16.26
N ASN A 288 3.19 -18.03 -15.78
CA ASN A 288 2.96 -16.61 -15.49
C ASN A 288 3.21 -16.22 -14.02
N ILE A 289 3.70 -17.13 -13.18
CA ILE A 289 3.97 -16.88 -11.75
C ILE A 289 5.46 -17.00 -11.48
N THR A 290 6.04 -15.98 -10.89
CA THR A 290 7.41 -15.96 -10.38
C THR A 290 7.39 -15.95 -8.86
N VAL A 291 7.85 -17.02 -8.24
CA VAL A 291 8.09 -17.04 -6.79
C VAL A 291 9.42 -16.36 -6.48
N ILE A 292 9.39 -15.37 -5.59
CA ILE A 292 10.55 -14.55 -5.22
C ILE A 292 10.91 -14.85 -3.77
N PRO A 293 12.18 -15.25 -3.50
CA PRO A 293 12.63 -15.55 -2.13
C PRO A 293 12.70 -14.28 -1.29
N GLY A 294 11.66 -14.03 -0.48
CA GLY A 294 11.54 -12.83 0.34
C GLY A 294 12.61 -12.73 1.42
N PHE A 295 13.08 -13.86 1.94
CA PHE A 295 14.10 -13.92 2.97
C PHE A 295 15.40 -13.18 2.58
N GLU A 296 15.73 -13.13 1.29
CA GLU A 296 16.93 -12.50 0.74
C GLU A 296 16.70 -11.05 0.24
N LEU A 297 15.46 -10.55 0.30
CA LEU A 297 15.15 -9.21 -0.23
C LEU A 297 15.60 -8.07 0.68
N ILE A 298 15.89 -8.37 1.95
CA ILE A 298 16.30 -7.38 2.96
C ILE A 298 17.53 -7.86 3.72
N PRO A 299 18.37 -6.97 4.27
CA PRO A 299 19.44 -7.36 5.20
C PRO A 299 18.89 -8.07 6.43
N HIS A 300 19.64 -9.05 6.95
CA HIS A 300 19.32 -9.76 8.19
C HIS A 300 19.77 -8.94 9.42
N ASP A 301 19.23 -7.73 9.57
CA ASP A 301 19.56 -6.76 10.60
C ASP A 301 18.29 -6.17 11.19
N LYS A 302 18.17 -6.19 12.52
CA LYS A 302 17.02 -5.62 13.24
C LYS A 302 16.84 -4.11 13.02
N SER A 303 17.91 -3.38 12.74
CA SER A 303 17.87 -1.92 12.59
C SER A 303 17.08 -1.44 11.36
N ILE A 304 16.76 -2.36 10.43
CA ILE A 304 15.93 -2.03 9.25
C ILE A 304 14.43 -2.19 9.50
N PHE A 305 14.01 -2.55 10.71
CA PHE A 305 12.61 -2.67 11.12
C PHE A 305 12.23 -1.52 12.05
N GLY A 306 11.05 -0.95 11.85
CA GLY A 306 10.52 0.11 12.71
C GLY A 306 10.17 -0.39 14.10
N ASP A 307 9.57 -1.58 14.18
CA ASP A 307 9.23 -2.28 15.42
C ASP A 307 10.34 -3.24 15.92
N LEU A 308 11.50 -3.25 15.26
CA LEU A 308 12.66 -4.12 15.52
C LEU A 308 12.38 -5.63 15.34
N ILE A 309 11.24 -6.01 14.79
CA ILE A 309 10.80 -7.42 14.72
C ILE A 309 10.27 -7.80 13.34
N LEU A 310 9.35 -7.02 12.74
CA LEU A 310 8.54 -7.48 11.62
C LEU A 310 8.39 -6.46 10.49
N HIS A 311 8.10 -5.19 10.82
CA HIS A 311 7.73 -4.20 9.82
C HIS A 311 8.95 -3.39 9.40
N PRO A 312 9.35 -3.46 8.10
CA PRO A 312 10.48 -2.67 7.62
C PRO A 312 10.25 -1.17 7.82
N ASN A 313 11.26 -0.45 8.31
CA ASN A 313 11.29 1.00 8.25
C ASN A 313 11.62 1.47 6.82
N GLU A 314 11.74 2.77 6.56
CA GLU A 314 11.98 3.29 5.21
C GLU A 314 13.25 2.71 4.56
N LYS A 315 14.32 2.49 5.32
CA LYS A 315 15.54 1.86 4.84
C LYS A 315 15.32 0.38 4.50
N GLY A 316 14.56 -0.33 5.32
CA GLY A 316 14.15 -1.70 5.05
C GLY A 316 13.30 -1.80 3.79
N PHE A 317 12.32 -0.89 3.62
CA PHE A 317 11.52 -0.82 2.40
C PHE A 317 12.34 -0.45 1.16
N GLU A 318 13.37 0.38 1.30
CA GLU A 318 14.29 0.69 0.20
C GLU A 318 15.05 -0.55 -0.27
N HIS A 319 15.64 -1.31 0.64
CA HIS A 319 16.30 -2.60 0.32
C HIS A 319 15.31 -3.55 -0.35
N TYR A 320 14.13 -3.72 0.26
CA TYR A 320 13.08 -4.60 -0.25
C TYR A 320 12.71 -4.23 -1.70
N ALA A 321 12.37 -2.97 -1.95
CA ALA A 321 11.97 -2.51 -3.28
C ALA A 321 13.10 -2.66 -4.31
N ASN A 322 14.32 -2.22 -3.98
CA ASN A 322 15.46 -2.27 -4.89
C ASN A 322 15.81 -3.71 -5.30
N ASN A 323 15.68 -4.67 -4.40
CA ASN A 323 15.91 -6.06 -4.71
C ASN A 323 14.72 -6.68 -5.47
N LEU A 324 13.47 -6.38 -5.09
CA LEU A 324 12.27 -6.86 -5.77
C LEU A 324 12.20 -6.38 -7.23
N ILE A 325 12.50 -5.12 -7.50
CA ILE A 325 12.51 -4.54 -8.86
C ILE A 325 13.39 -5.33 -9.82
N LYS A 326 14.53 -5.87 -9.35
CA LYS A 326 15.43 -6.71 -10.16
C LYS A 326 14.77 -8.02 -10.66
N TYR A 327 13.79 -8.54 -9.92
CA TYR A 327 13.00 -9.70 -10.35
C TYR A 327 11.88 -9.31 -11.31
N CYS A 328 11.26 -8.16 -11.10
CA CYS A 328 10.09 -7.71 -11.86
C CYS A 328 10.44 -7.09 -13.24
N LEU A 329 11.68 -6.65 -13.43
CA LEU A 329 12.16 -6.04 -14.68
C LEU A 329 12.97 -7.01 -15.57
N LYS A 330 13.09 -8.29 -15.18
CA LYS A 330 13.68 -9.34 -16.03
C LYS A 330 12.67 -9.82 -17.04
#